data_b9f8a8220fbc1908141f0b0981f4d014
#
_entry.id   b9f8a8220fbc1908141f0b0981f4d014
#
_cell.length_a   1.000
_cell.length_b   1.000
_cell.length_c   1.000
_cell.angle_alpha   90.00
_cell.angle_beta   90.00
_cell.angle_gamma   90.00
#
_symmetry.space_group_name_H-M   'P 1'
#
loop_
_entity.id
_entity.type
_entity.pdbx_description
1 polymer ?
#
loop_
_entity_poly.entity_id
_entity_poly.type
_entity_poly.pdbx_seq_one_letter_code
_entity_poly.pdbx_strand_id
1 'polypeptide(L)'
;MAASRVCRLVDEAPEPLWDRLADFSNWRMWLDRVRDSRMAPGPTHSPGATRVVGDPDNPRVHEVLFAVDARTYTLSYGVAPEPVWSVPARNYVATVHLVPLTDRPATVVDWSSRYDCDQGDEQKIGELFVALYHEFIVNLTSPQPA
;
A
#
# COMPACT_ATOMS: atom_id res chain seq x y z
N MET A 1 19.99 -4.35 1.65
CA MET A 1 18.54 -4.18 1.86
C MET A 1 18.26 -2.77 2.32
N ALA A 2 17.28 -2.13 1.73
CA ALA A 2 16.87 -0.77 2.06
C ALA A 2 15.48 -0.79 2.67
N ALA A 3 15.09 0.29 3.33
CA ALA A 3 13.78 0.42 3.96
C ALA A 3 13.30 1.86 3.91
N SER A 4 11.98 2.03 3.84
CA SER A 4 11.34 3.34 3.91
C SER A 4 10.15 3.24 4.84
N ARG A 5 9.84 4.33 5.56
CA ARG A 5 8.77 4.30 6.55
C ARG A 5 8.18 5.68 6.78
N VAL A 6 6.87 5.73 6.90
CA VAL A 6 6.12 6.92 7.33
C VAL A 6 5.12 6.50 8.40
N CYS A 7 5.17 7.17 9.54
CA CYS A 7 4.18 7.02 10.61
C CYS A 7 3.45 8.33 10.79
N ARG A 8 2.12 8.31 10.79
CA ARG A 8 1.32 9.51 11.00
C ARG A 8 0.15 9.22 11.93
N LEU A 9 -0.09 10.15 12.85
CA LEU A 9 -1.30 10.13 13.66
C LEU A 9 -2.45 10.73 12.85
N VAL A 10 -3.58 10.02 12.80
CA VAL A 10 -4.79 10.48 12.14
C VAL A 10 -5.96 10.46 13.11
N ASP A 11 -6.86 11.44 12.98
CA ASP A 11 -8.02 11.61 13.86
C ASP A 11 -9.20 10.76 13.41
N GLU A 12 -8.98 9.45 13.35
CA GLU A 12 -10.00 8.49 12.93
C GLU A 12 -9.75 7.18 13.67
N ALA A 13 -10.82 6.53 14.10
CA ALA A 13 -10.75 5.22 14.74
C ALA A 13 -10.20 4.18 13.74
N PRO A 14 -9.59 3.07 14.22
CA PRO A 14 -8.98 2.12 13.32
C PRO A 14 -9.97 1.36 12.43
N GLU A 15 -11.20 1.13 12.88
CA GLU A 15 -12.14 0.30 12.14
C GLU A 15 -12.47 0.84 10.74
N PRO A 16 -12.83 2.13 10.54
CA PRO A 16 -13.09 2.63 9.20
C PRO A 16 -11.83 2.60 8.31
N LEU A 17 -10.66 2.87 8.89
CA LEU A 17 -9.40 2.80 8.16
C LEU A 17 -9.11 1.37 7.72
N TRP A 18 -9.33 0.41 8.63
CA TRP A 18 -9.11 -1.00 8.33
C TRP A 18 -10.06 -1.50 7.25
N ASP A 19 -11.32 -1.09 7.29
CA ASP A 19 -12.30 -1.49 6.28
C ASP A 19 -11.84 -1.08 4.87
N ARG A 20 -11.22 0.09 4.73
CA ARG A 20 -10.68 0.54 3.46
C ARG A 20 -9.44 -0.26 3.06
N LEU A 21 -8.54 -0.51 4.00
CA LEU A 21 -7.29 -1.24 3.74
C LEU A 21 -7.54 -2.71 3.41
N ALA A 22 -8.38 -3.37 4.19
CA ALA A 22 -8.61 -4.81 4.04
C ALA A 22 -9.28 -5.15 2.71
N ASP A 23 -10.02 -4.23 2.14
CA ASP A 23 -10.66 -4.40 0.84
C ASP A 23 -9.68 -4.01 -0.27
N PHE A 24 -8.75 -4.91 -0.56
CA PHE A 24 -7.66 -4.68 -1.50
C PHE A 24 -8.18 -4.31 -2.90
N SER A 25 -9.29 -4.90 -3.32
CA SER A 25 -9.89 -4.64 -4.63
C SER A 25 -10.44 -3.22 -4.76
N ASN A 26 -10.77 -2.56 -3.65
CA ASN A 26 -11.36 -1.24 -3.64
C ASN A 26 -10.39 -0.11 -3.30
N TRP A 27 -9.10 -0.37 -3.20
CA TRP A 27 -8.11 0.70 -3.03
C TRP A 27 -8.22 1.75 -4.13
N ARG A 28 -8.63 1.36 -5.33
CA ARG A 28 -8.84 2.29 -6.44
C ARG A 28 -9.88 3.38 -6.13
N MET A 29 -10.73 3.16 -5.13
CA MET A 29 -11.77 4.12 -4.75
C MET A 29 -11.23 5.26 -3.89
N TRP A 30 -10.09 5.07 -3.22
CA TRP A 30 -9.53 6.09 -2.35
C TRP A 30 -8.05 6.41 -2.66
N LEU A 31 -7.34 5.54 -3.37
CA LEU A 31 -5.92 5.73 -3.67
C LEU A 31 -5.76 6.11 -5.15
N ASP A 32 -5.35 7.36 -5.38
CA ASP A 32 -5.27 7.92 -6.73
C ASP A 32 -4.33 7.14 -7.64
N ARG A 33 -3.22 6.66 -7.10
CA ARG A 33 -2.19 5.96 -7.87
C ARG A 33 -2.66 4.67 -8.52
N VAL A 34 -3.73 4.07 -7.97
CA VAL A 34 -4.26 2.81 -8.48
C VAL A 34 -5.69 2.94 -8.99
N ARG A 35 -6.13 4.17 -9.25
CA ARG A 35 -7.49 4.45 -9.72
C ARG A 35 -7.81 3.72 -11.02
N ASP A 36 -6.82 3.55 -11.89
CA ASP A 36 -6.93 2.86 -13.17
C ASP A 36 -6.58 1.38 -13.06
N SER A 37 -6.79 0.78 -11.90
CA SER A 37 -6.48 -0.63 -11.68
C SER A 37 -7.72 -1.51 -11.74
N ARG A 38 -7.48 -2.81 -11.88
CA ARG A 38 -8.51 -3.85 -11.80
C ARG A 38 -7.88 -5.12 -11.25
N MET A 39 -8.72 -6.01 -10.74
CA MET A 39 -8.22 -7.27 -10.18
C MET A 39 -8.04 -8.31 -11.27
N ALA A 40 -6.96 -9.08 -11.18
CA ALA A 40 -6.79 -10.30 -11.95
C ALA A 40 -7.80 -11.36 -11.48
N PRO A 41 -8.12 -12.36 -12.32
CA PRO A 41 -8.97 -13.47 -11.86
C PRO A 41 -8.41 -14.15 -10.64
N GLY A 42 -9.29 -14.53 -9.70
CA GLY A 42 -8.89 -15.19 -8.46
C GLY A 42 -9.34 -14.41 -7.24
N PRO A 43 -8.64 -14.54 -6.11
CA PRO A 43 -8.99 -13.82 -4.89
C PRO A 43 -8.87 -12.31 -5.10
N THR A 44 -9.69 -11.54 -4.38
CA THR A 44 -9.72 -10.09 -4.51
C THR A 44 -9.28 -9.35 -3.24
N HIS A 45 -9.35 -10.01 -2.07
CA HIS A 45 -8.95 -9.38 -0.80
C HIS A 45 -8.38 -10.39 0.20
N SER A 46 -7.84 -11.49 -0.30
CA SER A 46 -7.11 -12.48 0.48
C SER A 46 -5.74 -12.72 -0.15
N PRO A 47 -4.80 -13.39 0.55
CA PRO A 47 -3.46 -13.60 -0.01
C PRO A 47 -3.49 -14.19 -1.41
N GLY A 48 -2.67 -13.62 -2.29
CA GLY A 48 -2.64 -13.96 -3.71
C GLY A 48 -3.47 -13.02 -4.58
N ALA A 49 -4.33 -12.19 -3.99
CA ALA A 49 -5.06 -11.17 -4.75
C ALA A 49 -4.07 -10.29 -5.51
N THR A 50 -4.32 -10.08 -6.80
CA THR A 50 -3.40 -9.34 -7.66
C THR A 50 -4.15 -8.20 -8.33
N ARG A 51 -3.62 -6.99 -8.13
CA ARG A 51 -4.14 -5.77 -8.71
C ARG A 51 -3.28 -5.39 -9.90
N VAL A 52 -3.92 -5.27 -11.06
CA VAL A 52 -3.25 -4.89 -12.30
C VAL A 52 -3.43 -3.39 -12.47
N VAL A 53 -2.35 -2.64 -12.40
CA VAL A 53 -2.37 -1.17 -12.45
C VAL A 53 -2.01 -0.70 -13.84
N GLY A 54 -2.86 0.12 -14.44
CA GLY A 54 -2.65 0.66 -15.78
C GLY A 54 -3.47 -0.03 -16.85
N ASP A 55 -3.09 0.20 -18.09
CA ASP A 55 -3.77 -0.37 -19.26
C ASP A 55 -3.70 -1.91 -19.21
N PRO A 56 -4.83 -2.61 -19.43
CA PRO A 56 -4.84 -4.08 -19.46
C PRO A 56 -3.83 -4.70 -20.40
N ASP A 57 -3.63 -4.08 -21.56
CA ASP A 57 -2.71 -4.60 -22.57
C ASP A 57 -1.27 -4.20 -22.35
N ASN A 58 -1.03 -3.22 -21.47
CA ASN A 58 0.31 -2.73 -21.14
C ASN A 58 0.35 -2.21 -19.70
N PRO A 59 0.20 -3.09 -18.71
CA PRO A 59 0.15 -2.67 -17.31
C PRO A 59 1.49 -2.10 -16.84
N ARG A 60 1.42 -1.13 -15.89
CA ARG A 60 2.61 -0.55 -15.29
C ARG A 60 3.18 -1.46 -14.21
N VAL A 61 2.31 -2.15 -13.46
CA VAL A 61 2.73 -2.96 -12.33
C VAL A 61 1.61 -3.91 -11.93
N HIS A 62 2.01 -5.08 -11.42
CA HIS A 62 1.09 -5.99 -10.73
C HIS A 62 1.42 -5.94 -9.24
N GLU A 63 0.44 -5.57 -8.43
CA GLU A 63 0.59 -5.54 -6.98
C GLU A 63 -0.11 -6.76 -6.38
N VAL A 64 0.59 -7.45 -5.49
CA VAL A 64 0.12 -8.72 -4.92
C VAL A 64 -0.06 -8.58 -3.42
N LEU A 65 -1.22 -8.96 -2.92
CA LEU A 65 -1.49 -9.02 -1.49
C LEU A 65 -0.83 -10.28 -0.92
N PHE A 66 0.04 -10.11 0.07
CA PHE A 66 0.76 -11.22 0.70
C PHE A 66 0.10 -11.69 1.99
N ALA A 67 -0.36 -10.76 2.81
CA ALA A 67 -0.93 -11.09 4.10
C ALA A 67 -1.94 -10.02 4.52
N VAL A 68 -2.97 -10.45 5.24
CA VAL A 68 -3.95 -9.56 5.85
C VAL A 68 -4.39 -10.17 7.17
N ASP A 69 -4.29 -9.40 8.25
CA ASP A 69 -4.64 -9.87 9.60
C ASP A 69 -5.45 -8.80 10.31
N ALA A 70 -6.77 -9.05 10.40
CA ALA A 70 -7.71 -8.12 11.03
C ALA A 70 -7.48 -7.98 12.54
N ARG A 71 -6.91 -8.99 13.18
CA ARG A 71 -6.69 -8.94 14.63
C ARG A 71 -5.61 -7.97 15.04
N THR A 72 -4.62 -7.81 14.19
CA THR A 72 -3.49 -6.90 14.43
C THR A 72 -3.54 -5.65 13.56
N TYR A 73 -4.57 -5.50 12.73
CA TYR A 73 -4.69 -4.41 11.76
C TYR A 73 -3.43 -4.29 10.90
N THR A 74 -2.98 -5.41 10.36
CA THR A 74 -1.75 -5.47 9.56
C THR A 74 -2.03 -6.07 8.19
N LEU A 75 -1.47 -5.46 7.17
CA LEU A 75 -1.59 -5.91 5.79
C LEU A 75 -0.24 -5.74 5.11
N SER A 76 0.17 -6.73 4.30
CA SER A 76 1.38 -6.61 3.51
C SER A 76 1.12 -6.95 2.05
N TYR A 77 1.82 -6.25 1.17
CA TYR A 77 1.70 -6.43 -0.27
C TYR A 77 3.05 -6.14 -0.92
N GLY A 78 3.16 -6.48 -2.18
CA GLY A 78 4.38 -6.20 -2.92
C GLY A 78 4.11 -6.06 -4.40
N VAL A 79 5.18 -6.03 -5.17
CA VAL A 79 5.14 -5.87 -6.62
C VAL A 79 5.67 -7.16 -7.24
N ALA A 80 4.91 -7.72 -8.18
CA ALA A 80 5.35 -8.90 -8.92
C ALA A 80 6.56 -8.54 -9.80
N PRO A 81 7.44 -9.52 -10.10
CA PRO A 81 8.61 -9.24 -10.94
C PRO A 81 8.27 -8.86 -12.37
N GLU A 82 7.09 -9.20 -12.84
CA GLU A 82 6.63 -8.86 -14.19
C GLU A 82 5.24 -8.22 -14.12
N PRO A 83 4.95 -7.16 -14.87
CA PRO A 83 5.88 -6.40 -15.71
C PRO A 83 6.95 -5.70 -14.89
N VAL A 84 8.06 -5.36 -15.53
CA VAL A 84 9.17 -4.67 -14.85
C VAL A 84 8.68 -3.30 -14.38
N TRP A 85 8.80 -3.07 -13.08
CA TRP A 85 8.37 -1.82 -12.46
C TRP A 85 9.32 -0.68 -12.86
N SER A 86 8.77 0.53 -13.02
CA SER A 86 9.58 1.70 -13.35
C SER A 86 10.48 2.15 -12.20
N VAL A 87 10.13 1.81 -10.96
CA VAL A 87 10.97 2.07 -9.80
C VAL A 87 12.04 0.98 -9.74
N PRO A 88 13.33 1.35 -9.69
CA PRO A 88 14.39 0.34 -9.70
C PRO A 88 14.61 -0.29 -8.32
N ALA A 89 13.55 -0.84 -7.75
CA ALA A 89 13.54 -1.58 -6.49
C ALA A 89 13.12 -3.02 -6.77
N ARG A 90 13.75 -3.95 -6.09
CA ARG A 90 13.50 -5.38 -6.24
C ARG A 90 13.07 -5.98 -4.90
N ASN A 91 12.34 -7.08 -4.95
CA ASN A 91 11.89 -7.80 -3.74
C ASN A 91 11.15 -6.86 -2.77
N TYR A 92 10.33 -5.97 -3.35
CA TYR A 92 9.61 -4.94 -2.60
C TYR A 92 8.45 -5.55 -1.82
N VAL A 93 8.45 -5.31 -0.52
CA VAL A 93 7.34 -5.68 0.36
C VAL A 93 6.99 -4.46 1.21
N ALA A 94 5.75 -4.03 1.11
CA ALA A 94 5.20 -2.96 1.94
C ALA A 94 4.30 -3.56 3.02
N THR A 95 4.29 -2.93 4.18
CA THR A 95 3.44 -3.30 5.30
C THR A 95 2.72 -2.08 5.81
N VAL A 96 1.40 -2.20 5.98
CA VAL A 96 0.57 -1.16 6.58
C VAL A 96 0.07 -1.69 7.91
N HIS A 97 0.35 -0.98 8.97
CA HIS A 97 -0.06 -1.34 10.32
C HIS A 97 -0.80 -0.17 10.95
N LEU A 98 -2.00 -0.44 11.46
CA LEU A 98 -2.77 0.56 12.18
C LEU A 98 -2.60 0.32 13.68
N VAL A 99 -2.14 1.33 14.41
CA VAL A 99 -1.97 1.29 15.86
C VAL A 99 -2.98 2.22 16.50
N PRO A 100 -4.07 1.67 17.07
CA PRO A 100 -5.09 2.51 17.70
C PRO A 100 -4.57 3.11 19.00
N LEU A 101 -4.94 4.36 19.28
CA LEU A 101 -4.71 4.94 20.59
C LEU A 101 -5.74 4.39 21.56
N THR A 102 -5.36 4.25 22.83
CA THR A 102 -6.25 3.71 23.85
C THR A 102 -7.12 4.76 24.52
N ASP A 103 -6.74 6.03 24.43
CA ASP A 103 -7.38 7.11 25.15
C ASP A 103 -8.30 7.99 24.29
N ARG A 104 -8.35 7.77 23.00
CA ARG A 104 -9.22 8.54 22.11
C ARG A 104 -9.35 7.84 20.75
N PRO A 105 -10.38 8.18 19.94
CA PRO A 105 -10.57 7.56 18.62
C PRO A 105 -9.60 8.16 17.60
N ALA A 106 -8.34 7.76 17.69
CA ALA A 106 -7.28 8.16 16.78
C ALA A 106 -6.37 6.96 16.53
N THR A 107 -5.66 6.97 15.43
CA THR A 107 -4.86 5.84 14.98
C THR A 107 -3.52 6.34 14.43
N VAL A 108 -2.43 5.66 14.77
CA VAL A 108 -1.16 5.83 14.06
C VAL A 108 -1.18 4.92 12.86
N VAL A 109 -1.04 5.48 11.67
CA VAL A 109 -0.89 4.72 10.44
C VAL A 109 0.59 4.59 10.16
N ASP A 110 1.08 3.35 10.14
CA ASP A 110 2.49 3.03 9.90
C ASP A 110 2.58 2.33 8.54
N TRP A 111 3.15 3.02 7.56
CA TRP A 111 3.32 2.51 6.20
C TRP A 111 4.80 2.37 5.93
N SER A 112 5.26 1.14 5.79
CA SER A 112 6.69 0.87 5.65
C SER A 112 6.96 -0.11 4.52
N SER A 113 8.22 -0.17 4.08
CA SER A 113 8.61 -1.13 3.07
C SER A 113 10.06 -1.55 3.24
N ARG A 114 10.38 -2.72 2.70
CA ARG A 114 11.74 -3.23 2.54
C ARG A 114 11.92 -3.65 1.10
N TYR A 115 13.10 -3.44 0.58
CA TYR A 115 13.40 -3.72 -0.83
C TYR A 115 14.90 -3.78 -1.05
N ASP A 116 15.29 -4.30 -2.19
CA ASP A 116 16.67 -4.28 -2.65
C ASP A 116 16.77 -3.27 -3.79
N CYS A 117 17.89 -2.55 -3.85
CA CYS A 117 18.17 -1.61 -4.93
C CYS A 117 19.67 -1.42 -5.03
N ASP A 118 20.09 -0.82 -6.13
CA ASP A 118 21.48 -0.45 -6.29
C ASP A 118 21.81 0.71 -5.35
N GLN A 119 23.02 0.71 -4.81
CA GLN A 119 23.44 1.69 -3.81
C GLN A 119 23.31 3.13 -4.32
N GLY A 120 23.59 3.36 -5.59
CA GLY A 120 23.45 4.68 -6.20
C GLY A 120 22.03 5.20 -6.29
N ASP A 121 21.03 4.32 -6.21
CA ASP A 121 19.62 4.69 -6.30
C ASP A 121 18.94 4.79 -4.94
N GLU A 122 19.59 4.34 -3.87
CA GLU A 122 18.95 4.15 -2.57
C GLU A 122 18.32 5.44 -2.02
N GLN A 123 19.05 6.55 -2.08
CA GLN A 123 18.53 7.82 -1.55
C GLN A 123 17.31 8.28 -2.33
N LYS A 124 17.38 8.24 -3.65
CA LYS A 124 16.29 8.70 -4.52
C LYS A 124 15.04 7.85 -4.35
N ILE A 125 15.22 6.52 -4.28
CA ILE A 125 14.10 5.61 -4.06
C ILE A 125 13.47 5.84 -2.68
N GLY A 126 14.31 6.02 -1.65
CA GLY A 126 13.81 6.31 -0.31
C GLY A 126 12.99 7.59 -0.23
N GLU A 127 13.44 8.65 -0.87
CA GLU A 127 12.70 9.91 -0.95
C GLU A 127 11.36 9.73 -1.68
N LEU A 128 11.36 8.95 -2.76
CA LEU A 128 10.15 8.66 -3.51
C LEU A 128 9.13 7.92 -2.64
N PHE A 129 9.55 6.85 -1.96
CA PHE A 129 8.62 6.06 -1.15
C PHE A 129 8.09 6.85 0.04
N VAL A 130 8.92 7.67 0.69
CA VAL A 130 8.44 8.52 1.79
C VAL A 130 7.36 9.48 1.29
N ALA A 131 7.58 10.11 0.15
CA ALA A 131 6.59 11.01 -0.44
C ALA A 131 5.29 10.26 -0.80
N LEU A 132 5.42 9.08 -1.39
CA LEU A 132 4.25 8.26 -1.76
C LEU A 132 3.47 7.81 -0.52
N TYR A 133 4.15 7.37 0.53
CA TYR A 133 3.45 6.88 1.74
C TYR A 133 2.72 8.01 2.47
N HIS A 134 3.27 9.23 2.47
CA HIS A 134 2.54 10.39 2.96
C HIS A 134 1.25 10.60 2.15
N GLU A 135 1.35 10.56 0.83
CA GLU A 135 0.19 10.69 -0.05
C GLU A 135 -0.83 9.58 0.21
N PHE A 136 -0.36 8.33 0.35
CA PHE A 136 -1.25 7.19 0.58
C PHE A 136 -2.01 7.33 1.89
N ILE A 137 -1.36 7.79 2.96
CA ILE A 137 -2.02 7.98 4.25
C ILE A 137 -3.04 9.10 4.15
N VAL A 138 -2.73 10.20 3.46
CA VAL A 138 -3.70 11.28 3.22
C VAL A 138 -4.91 10.76 2.45
N ASN A 139 -4.68 9.99 1.38
CA ASN A 139 -5.78 9.41 0.59
C ASN A 139 -6.64 8.45 1.43
N LEU A 140 -6.01 7.65 2.28
CA LEU A 140 -6.71 6.70 3.15
C LEU A 140 -7.64 7.43 4.14
N THR A 141 -7.18 8.54 4.68
CA THR A 141 -7.89 9.28 5.75
C THR A 141 -8.88 10.30 5.20
N SER A 142 -8.79 10.63 3.92
CA SER A 142 -9.67 11.60 3.25
C SER A 142 -10.22 10.96 1.97
N PRO A 143 -11.04 9.91 2.11
CA PRO A 143 -11.51 9.18 0.92
C PRO A 143 -12.35 10.06 0.02
N GLN A 144 -12.27 9.80 -1.28
CA GLN A 144 -13.03 10.52 -2.27
C GLN A 144 -14.53 10.26 -2.06
N PRO A 145 -15.40 11.26 -2.28
CA PRO A 145 -16.85 11.05 -2.24
C PRO A 145 -17.26 10.00 -3.27
N ALA A 146 -18.26 9.24 -2.92
CA ALA A 146 -18.81 8.21 -3.81
C ALA A 146 -19.43 8.82 -5.07
#